data_5795a12cc27f524ebcf459bde12b3954
#
_entry.id   5795a12cc27f524ebcf459bde12b3954
#
_cell.length_a   1.000
_cell.length_b   1.000
_cell.length_c   1.000
_cell.angle_alpha   90.00
_cell.angle_beta   90.00
_cell.angle_gamma   90.00
#
_symmetry.space_group_name_H-M   'P 1'
#
loop_
_entity.id
_entity.type
_entity.pdbx_description
1 polymer ?
#
loop_
_entity_poly.entity_id
_entity_poly.type
_entity_poly.pdbx_seq_one_letter_code
_entity_poly.pdbx_strand_id
1 'polypeptide(L)'
;MAVLMGGRGAERDVSISTGHECAAALRQVGYTVVEIDANVSLVENLIKITPDVVXNALHGRWGEDGCVQGILEWLEIPYTHSGILPSALAMDKQKAKDLFRNTGLPVAESFLVSSDSVGKNSLITPPYVIKPNNEGSSIGVYFVQGNEDIPPKLSEEISGHIMIEAYVPGRELTVTVVGDRSLTVTDILTDDWYDYDSKYSDGGSKHVVPAKLPEEIFENCLKYALKAHQVLGCRGISRTDFRWDESKGLAGLIILETNTQPGMTPTSLSPEQAAAVGMSFPALCQFLVEDASCNR
;
A
#
# COMPACT_ATOMS: atom_id res chain seq x y z
N MET A 1 18.63 -16.27 6.09
CA MET A 1 17.31 -15.72 5.72
C MET A 1 17.22 -15.49 4.22
N ALA A 2 15.99 -15.33 3.68
CA ALA A 2 15.81 -14.99 2.27
C ALA A 2 15.07 -13.66 2.12
N VAL A 3 15.36 -12.92 1.04
CA VAL A 3 14.60 -11.74 0.61
C VAL A 3 13.94 -12.11 -0.72
N LEU A 4 12.61 -12.10 -0.75
CA LEU A 4 11.84 -12.33 -1.98
C LEU A 4 11.69 -11.00 -2.73
N MET A 5 11.98 -11.01 -4.02
CA MET A 5 11.87 -9.82 -4.87
C MET A 5 11.45 -10.20 -6.28
N GLY A 6 11.21 -9.22 -7.11
CA GLY A 6 10.86 -9.41 -8.52
C GLY A 6 9.43 -9.90 -8.69
N GLY A 7 9.27 -11.18 -8.93
CA GLY A 7 7.94 -11.76 -9.13
C GLY A 7 7.41 -11.58 -10.55
N ARG A 8 6.08 -11.80 -10.70
CA ARG A 8 5.41 -11.89 -12.01
C ARG A 8 4.45 -10.72 -12.28
N GLY A 9 4.34 -9.81 -11.33
CA GLY A 9 3.39 -8.68 -11.41
C GLY A 9 3.94 -7.49 -12.19
N ALA A 10 3.09 -6.51 -12.43
CA ALA A 10 3.44 -5.26 -13.11
C ALA A 10 4.47 -4.43 -12.32
N GLU A 11 4.53 -4.65 -11.00
CA GLU A 11 5.43 -3.91 -10.11
C GLU A 11 6.78 -4.62 -9.90
N ARG A 12 7.17 -5.51 -10.83
CA ARG A 12 8.40 -6.31 -10.74
C ARG A 12 9.66 -5.47 -10.50
N ASP A 13 9.82 -4.40 -11.27
CA ASP A 13 11.05 -3.58 -11.19
C ASP A 13 11.15 -2.84 -9.84
N VAL A 14 10.02 -2.34 -9.33
CA VAL A 14 9.94 -1.73 -8.00
C VAL A 14 10.30 -2.76 -6.92
N SER A 15 9.80 -3.99 -7.07
CA SER A 15 10.08 -5.09 -6.15
C SER A 15 11.56 -5.47 -6.16
N ILE A 16 12.21 -5.49 -7.31
CA ILE A 16 13.64 -5.78 -7.43
C ILE A 16 14.44 -4.70 -6.68
N SER A 17 14.11 -3.43 -6.92
CA SER A 17 14.76 -2.30 -6.23
C SER A 17 14.58 -2.39 -4.71
N THR A 18 13.34 -2.56 -4.25
CA THR A 18 13.02 -2.75 -2.82
C THR A 18 13.84 -3.91 -2.23
N GLY A 19 13.86 -5.05 -2.93
CA GLY A 19 14.53 -6.25 -2.45
C GLY A 19 16.03 -6.08 -2.28
N HIS A 20 16.70 -5.47 -3.27
CA HIS A 20 18.15 -5.20 -3.18
C HIS A 20 18.48 -4.24 -2.02
N GLU A 21 17.70 -3.18 -1.84
CA GLU A 21 17.93 -2.22 -0.75
C GLU A 21 17.70 -2.86 0.61
N CYS A 22 16.62 -3.64 0.77
CA CYS A 22 16.37 -4.37 2.02
C CYS A 22 17.46 -5.41 2.29
N ALA A 23 17.89 -6.15 1.27
CA ALA A 23 18.97 -7.14 1.41
C ALA A 23 20.29 -6.48 1.84
N ALA A 24 20.62 -5.34 1.24
CA ALA A 24 21.82 -4.58 1.60
C ALA A 24 21.74 -4.09 3.06
N ALA A 25 20.59 -3.53 3.46
CA ALA A 25 20.36 -3.04 4.82
C ALA A 25 20.47 -4.17 5.86
N LEU A 26 19.89 -5.34 5.56
CA LEU A 26 19.91 -6.51 6.45
C LEU A 26 21.34 -7.07 6.60
N ARG A 27 22.13 -7.07 5.52
CA ARG A 27 23.55 -7.46 5.59
C ARG A 27 24.35 -6.51 6.49
N GLN A 28 24.06 -5.20 6.47
CA GLN A 28 24.71 -4.20 7.34
C GLN A 28 24.49 -4.49 8.82
N VAL A 29 23.33 -5.05 9.18
CA VAL A 29 23.01 -5.41 10.58
C VAL A 29 23.32 -6.88 10.90
N GLY A 30 24.07 -7.57 10.03
CA GLY A 30 24.69 -8.86 10.34
C GLY A 30 23.94 -10.10 9.86
N TYR A 31 22.85 -9.97 9.11
CA TYR A 31 22.14 -11.15 8.57
C TYR A 31 22.85 -11.73 7.35
N THR A 32 22.84 -13.05 7.23
CA THR A 32 23.23 -13.76 6.01
C THR A 32 22.01 -13.82 5.10
N VAL A 33 22.03 -13.10 3.96
CA VAL A 33 20.88 -12.88 3.09
C VAL A 33 21.07 -13.54 1.73
N VAL A 34 20.10 -14.37 1.33
CA VAL A 34 19.95 -14.92 -0.01
C VAL A 34 18.80 -14.16 -0.71
N GLU A 35 19.04 -13.63 -1.88
CA GLU A 35 18.03 -12.96 -2.69
C GLU A 35 17.38 -13.96 -3.63
N ILE A 36 16.04 -13.98 -3.67
CA ILE A 36 15.26 -14.92 -4.47
C ILE A 36 14.28 -14.16 -5.37
N ASP A 37 14.45 -14.29 -6.69
CA ASP A 37 13.43 -13.83 -7.62
C ASP A 37 12.22 -14.79 -7.55
N ALA A 38 11.04 -14.25 -7.19
CA ALA A 38 9.83 -15.02 -6.95
C ALA A 38 9.14 -15.41 -8.27
N ASN A 39 9.72 -16.35 -8.96
CA ASN A 39 9.21 -16.91 -10.23
C ASN A 39 8.53 -18.28 -9.98
N VAL A 40 8.27 -19.03 -11.04
CA VAL A 40 7.57 -20.34 -10.98
C VAL A 40 8.30 -21.37 -10.11
N SER A 41 9.61 -21.22 -9.91
CA SER A 41 10.41 -22.11 -9.07
C SER A 41 10.51 -21.66 -7.61
N LEU A 42 9.71 -20.67 -7.18
CA LEU A 42 9.78 -20.10 -5.82
C LEU A 42 9.72 -21.19 -4.74
N VAL A 43 8.76 -22.08 -4.83
CA VAL A 43 8.56 -23.14 -3.83
C VAL A 43 9.78 -24.07 -3.76
N GLU A 44 10.29 -24.48 -4.92
CA GLU A 44 11.49 -25.35 -5.01
C GLU A 44 12.71 -24.66 -4.39
N ASN A 45 12.89 -23.36 -4.66
CA ASN A 45 13.99 -22.57 -4.14
C ASN A 45 13.89 -22.45 -2.61
N LEU A 46 12.70 -22.19 -2.07
CA LEU A 46 12.47 -22.08 -0.63
C LEU A 46 12.77 -23.40 0.08
N ILE A 47 12.32 -24.53 -0.48
CA ILE A 47 12.57 -25.86 0.07
C ILE A 47 14.08 -26.18 0.05
N LYS A 48 14.78 -25.80 -1.03
CA LYS A 48 16.22 -26.07 -1.17
C LYS A 48 17.06 -25.21 -0.22
N ILE A 49 16.69 -23.93 -0.05
CA ILE A 49 17.44 -22.94 0.74
C ILE A 49 17.13 -23.09 2.24
N THR A 50 15.91 -23.52 2.58
CA THR A 50 15.41 -23.60 3.96
C THR A 50 15.74 -22.37 4.80
N PRO A 51 15.28 -21.17 4.40
CA PRO A 51 15.61 -19.97 5.16
C PRO A 51 14.87 -19.96 6.50
N ASP A 52 15.52 -19.45 7.55
CA ASP A 52 14.90 -19.30 8.89
C ASP A 52 13.78 -18.28 8.87
N VAL A 53 13.83 -17.30 7.94
CA VAL A 53 12.86 -16.21 7.82
C VAL A 53 12.90 -15.63 6.40
N VAL A 54 11.76 -15.11 5.98
CA VAL A 54 11.60 -14.48 4.65
C VAL A 54 11.14 -13.04 4.80
N UNK A 55 11.82 -11.74 4.17
CA UNK A 55 11.49 -10.66 3.90
C UNK A 55 10.84 -10.74 2.86
N ASN A 56 9.62 -10.45 2.79
CA ASN A 56 8.83 -10.27 1.57
C ASN A 56 9.03 -8.86 1.04
N ALA A 57 9.66 -8.70 -0.12
CA ALA A 57 9.83 -7.41 -0.80
C ALA A 57 9.07 -7.39 -2.14
N LEU A 58 8.10 -8.27 -2.31
CA LEU A 58 7.23 -8.28 -3.48
C LEU A 58 6.18 -7.17 -3.37
N HIS A 59 5.75 -6.64 -4.51
CA HIS A 59 4.69 -5.64 -4.59
C HIS A 59 3.56 -6.08 -5.51
N GLY A 60 2.36 -5.56 -5.25
CA GLY A 60 1.18 -5.81 -6.05
C GLY A 60 0.71 -7.26 -6.00
N ARG A 61 0.07 -7.68 -7.09
CA ARG A 61 -0.49 -9.02 -7.22
C ARG A 61 0.58 -10.10 -7.01
N TRP A 62 0.22 -11.15 -6.30
CA TRP A 62 1.02 -12.30 -5.85
C TRP A 62 1.89 -11.99 -4.63
N GLY A 63 2.31 -10.73 -4.43
CA GLY A 63 3.20 -10.33 -3.34
C GLY A 63 2.50 -9.80 -2.10
N GLU A 64 1.39 -9.04 -2.31
CA GLU A 64 0.68 -8.38 -1.21
C GLU A 64 -0.82 -8.68 -1.17
N ASP A 65 -1.24 -9.79 -1.81
CA ASP A 65 -2.65 -10.19 -1.93
C ASP A 65 -2.99 -11.49 -1.16
N GLY A 66 -2.04 -12.02 -0.39
CA GLY A 66 -2.20 -13.26 0.37
C GLY A 66 -1.60 -14.49 -0.32
N CYS A 67 -1.24 -14.40 -1.60
CA CYS A 67 -0.77 -15.56 -2.37
C CYS A 67 0.59 -16.07 -1.87
N VAL A 68 1.61 -15.20 -1.82
CA VAL A 68 2.94 -15.61 -1.33
C VAL A 68 2.89 -15.94 0.16
N GLN A 69 2.07 -15.19 0.91
CA GLN A 69 1.87 -15.45 2.34
C GLN A 69 1.34 -16.88 2.56
N GLY A 70 0.38 -17.34 1.72
CA GLY A 70 -0.15 -18.70 1.77
C GLY A 70 0.91 -19.77 1.49
N ILE A 71 1.83 -19.51 0.57
CA ILE A 71 2.96 -20.41 0.29
C ILE A 71 3.87 -20.51 1.53
N LEU A 72 4.19 -19.37 2.15
CA LEU A 72 5.09 -19.30 3.31
C LEU A 72 4.46 -19.96 4.54
N GLU A 73 3.15 -19.77 4.78
CA GLU A 73 2.40 -20.45 5.84
C GLU A 73 2.42 -21.97 5.62
N TRP A 74 2.17 -22.43 4.39
CA TRP A 74 2.16 -23.86 4.07
C TRP A 74 3.52 -24.52 4.27
N LEU A 75 4.60 -23.76 4.02
CA LEU A 75 5.98 -24.23 4.22
C LEU A 75 6.49 -24.01 5.65
N GLU A 76 5.68 -23.42 6.53
CA GLU A 76 6.02 -23.09 7.91
C GLU A 76 7.28 -22.21 8.02
N ILE A 77 7.46 -21.28 7.06
CA ILE A 77 8.59 -20.34 7.03
C ILE A 77 8.12 -18.98 7.57
N PRO A 78 8.63 -18.50 8.71
CA PRO A 78 8.29 -17.17 9.22
C PRO A 78 8.56 -16.09 8.18
N TYR A 79 7.68 -15.08 8.11
CA TYR A 79 7.78 -14.03 7.10
C TYR A 79 7.38 -12.66 7.64
N THR A 80 7.89 -11.63 7.01
CA THR A 80 7.64 -10.22 7.38
C THR A 80 6.28 -9.75 6.85
N HIS A 81 5.82 -8.63 7.39
CA HIS A 81 4.60 -7.93 6.96
C HIS A 81 3.34 -8.71 7.34
N SER A 82 2.23 -8.32 6.75
CA SER A 82 0.90 -8.84 7.07
C SER A 82 0.67 -10.25 6.53
N GLY A 83 -0.21 -10.97 7.18
CA GLY A 83 -0.58 -12.35 6.80
C GLY A 83 -1.56 -12.43 5.63
N ILE A 84 -2.09 -13.64 5.40
CA ILE A 84 -2.98 -13.94 4.26
C ILE A 84 -4.21 -13.03 4.24
N LEU A 85 -4.99 -13.04 5.34
CA LEU A 85 -6.27 -12.35 5.37
C LEU A 85 -6.11 -10.81 5.31
N PRO A 86 -5.24 -10.18 6.11
CA PRO A 86 -5.02 -8.74 6.00
C PRO A 86 -4.57 -8.29 4.61
N SER A 87 -3.65 -9.04 4.00
CA SER A 87 -3.14 -8.73 2.65
C SER A 87 -4.27 -8.81 1.62
N ALA A 88 -5.06 -9.88 1.64
CA ALA A 88 -6.18 -10.05 0.72
C ALA A 88 -7.27 -8.98 0.92
N LEU A 89 -7.56 -8.61 2.19
CA LEU A 89 -8.55 -7.56 2.50
C LEU A 89 -8.07 -6.18 2.04
N ALA A 90 -6.82 -5.85 2.32
CA ALA A 90 -6.25 -4.55 1.96
C ALA A 90 -6.20 -4.37 0.43
N MET A 91 -5.85 -5.44 -0.29
CA MET A 91 -5.79 -5.43 -1.76
C MET A 91 -7.17 -5.21 -2.39
N ASP A 92 -8.26 -5.66 -1.75
CA ASP A 92 -9.63 -5.45 -2.21
C ASP A 92 -10.17 -4.13 -1.61
N LYS A 93 -10.05 -3.04 -2.39
CA LYS A 93 -10.40 -1.69 -1.92
C LYS A 93 -11.82 -1.59 -1.37
N GLN A 94 -12.79 -2.26 -2.01
CA GLN A 94 -14.18 -2.19 -1.54
C GLN A 94 -14.34 -2.90 -0.19
N LYS A 95 -13.75 -4.09 -0.04
CA LYS A 95 -13.82 -4.83 1.23
C LYS A 95 -13.11 -4.08 2.36
N ALA A 96 -11.94 -3.50 2.08
CA ALA A 96 -11.23 -2.67 3.05
C ALA A 96 -12.10 -1.49 3.49
N LYS A 97 -12.70 -0.76 2.53
CA LYS A 97 -13.58 0.40 2.81
C LYS A 97 -14.84 -0.01 3.60
N ASP A 98 -15.43 -1.15 3.28
CA ASP A 98 -16.61 -1.63 4.00
C ASP A 98 -16.25 -1.94 5.47
N LEU A 99 -15.07 -2.53 5.69
CA LEU A 99 -14.56 -2.80 7.03
C LEU A 99 -14.28 -1.48 7.78
N PHE A 100 -13.63 -0.52 7.12
CA PHE A 100 -13.37 0.81 7.68
C PHE A 100 -14.66 1.53 8.08
N ARG A 101 -15.65 1.55 7.15
CA ARG A 101 -16.95 2.19 7.39
C ARG A 101 -17.67 1.57 8.59
N ASN A 102 -17.66 0.25 8.70
CA ASN A 102 -18.32 -0.49 9.81
C ASN A 102 -17.65 -0.23 11.16
N THR A 103 -16.40 0.22 11.16
CA THR A 103 -15.68 0.57 12.40
C THR A 103 -15.59 2.07 12.65
N GLY A 104 -16.30 2.87 11.84
CA GLY A 104 -16.39 4.32 12.00
C GLY A 104 -15.18 5.10 11.48
N LEU A 105 -14.37 4.50 10.62
CA LEU A 105 -13.29 5.20 9.92
C LEU A 105 -13.86 5.92 8.68
N PRO A 106 -13.43 7.16 8.40
CA PRO A 106 -13.98 7.94 7.30
C PRO A 106 -13.45 7.46 5.94
N VAL A 107 -14.35 7.05 5.06
CA VAL A 107 -14.03 6.63 3.69
C VAL A 107 -14.99 7.31 2.72
N ALA A 108 -14.52 7.59 1.50
CA ALA A 108 -15.36 8.16 0.45
C ALA A 108 -16.45 7.18 0.03
N GLU A 109 -17.60 7.72 -0.39
CA GLU A 109 -18.66 6.92 -1.02
C GLU A 109 -18.09 6.21 -2.24
N SER A 110 -18.35 4.91 -2.35
CA SER A 110 -17.82 4.11 -3.45
C SER A 110 -18.76 2.96 -3.78
N PHE A 111 -18.71 2.53 -5.04
CA PHE A 111 -19.51 1.43 -5.57
C PHE A 111 -18.64 0.54 -6.44
N LEU A 112 -18.85 -0.77 -6.31
CA LEU A 112 -18.19 -1.76 -7.15
C LEU A 112 -19.13 -2.11 -8.32
N VAL A 113 -18.64 -1.94 -9.54
CA VAL A 113 -19.41 -2.19 -10.76
C VAL A 113 -18.62 -3.07 -11.72
N SER A 114 -19.30 -3.70 -12.66
CA SER A 114 -18.62 -4.34 -13.79
C SER A 114 -18.13 -3.26 -14.76
N SER A 115 -17.02 -3.51 -15.44
CA SER A 115 -16.45 -2.56 -16.41
C SER A 115 -17.48 -2.15 -17.49
N ASP A 116 -18.35 -3.06 -17.88
CA ASP A 116 -19.41 -2.80 -18.91
C ASP A 116 -20.51 -1.86 -18.42
N SER A 117 -20.60 -1.62 -17.11
CA SER A 117 -21.67 -0.81 -16.50
C SER A 117 -21.28 0.66 -16.31
N VAL A 118 -20.01 0.98 -16.45
CA VAL A 118 -19.50 2.34 -16.23
C VAL A 118 -20.14 3.29 -17.24
N GLY A 119 -20.66 4.41 -16.77
CA GLY A 119 -21.30 5.43 -17.60
C GLY A 119 -22.76 5.14 -17.96
N LYS A 120 -23.26 3.94 -17.69
CA LYS A 120 -24.68 3.60 -18.02
C LYS A 120 -25.68 4.02 -16.94
N ASN A 121 -25.22 4.07 -15.69
CA ASN A 121 -26.04 4.51 -14.56
C ASN A 121 -25.17 5.38 -13.64
N SER A 122 -25.62 6.58 -13.36
CA SER A 122 -24.90 7.51 -12.47
C SER A 122 -25.11 7.09 -11.01
N LEU A 123 -24.15 6.34 -10.48
CA LEU A 123 -24.16 5.94 -9.06
C LEU A 123 -23.64 7.06 -8.18
N ILE A 124 -22.71 7.87 -8.70
CA ILE A 124 -22.14 9.05 -8.02
C ILE A 124 -22.18 10.22 -8.99
N THR A 125 -22.55 11.40 -8.51
CA THR A 125 -22.48 12.64 -9.28
C THR A 125 -21.01 13.08 -9.43
N PRO A 126 -20.55 13.46 -10.63
CA PRO A 126 -19.19 13.99 -10.79
C PRO A 126 -18.90 15.19 -9.88
N PRO A 127 -17.64 15.38 -9.44
CA PRO A 127 -16.46 14.61 -9.85
C PRO A 127 -16.30 13.29 -9.07
N TYR A 128 -15.78 12.26 -9.77
CA TYR A 128 -15.48 10.96 -9.16
C TYR A 128 -14.26 10.33 -9.84
N VAL A 129 -13.75 9.27 -9.23
CA VAL A 129 -12.60 8.50 -9.74
C VAL A 129 -13.08 7.12 -10.13
N ILE A 130 -12.61 6.62 -11.27
CA ILE A 130 -12.76 5.24 -11.71
C ILE A 130 -11.39 4.56 -11.52
N LYS A 131 -11.37 3.40 -10.86
CA LYS A 131 -10.10 2.67 -10.63
C LYS A 131 -10.36 1.17 -10.51
N PRO A 132 -9.36 0.32 -10.83
CA PRO A 132 -9.46 -1.12 -10.55
C PRO A 132 -9.62 -1.35 -9.04
N ASN A 133 -10.44 -2.33 -8.68
CA ASN A 133 -10.66 -2.66 -7.26
C ASN A 133 -9.43 -3.30 -6.61
N ASN A 134 -8.66 -4.08 -7.37
CA ASN A 134 -7.62 -4.97 -6.84
C ASN A 134 -6.23 -4.70 -7.45
N GLU A 135 -5.94 -3.47 -7.85
CA GLU A 135 -4.63 -3.08 -8.40
C GLU A 135 -4.00 -1.98 -7.55
N GLY A 136 -2.66 -1.89 -7.62
CA GLY A 136 -1.88 -0.88 -6.92
C GLY A 136 -1.31 0.21 -7.82
N SER A 137 -0.46 1.06 -7.27
CA SER A 137 0.39 2.04 -7.96
C SER A 137 -0.34 2.99 -8.92
N SER A 138 -1.60 3.33 -8.64
CA SER A 138 -2.44 4.23 -9.48
C SER A 138 -2.63 3.75 -10.92
N ILE A 139 -2.38 2.48 -11.22
CA ILE A 139 -2.58 1.92 -12.55
C ILE A 139 -4.09 1.89 -12.87
N GLY A 140 -4.46 2.41 -14.04
CA GLY A 140 -5.86 2.40 -14.51
C GLY A 140 -6.80 3.33 -13.73
N VAL A 141 -6.28 4.41 -13.17
CA VAL A 141 -7.08 5.41 -12.43
C VAL A 141 -7.49 6.53 -13.39
N TYR A 142 -8.78 6.84 -13.44
CA TYR A 142 -9.34 7.89 -14.30
C TYR A 142 -10.16 8.86 -13.47
N PHE A 143 -9.92 10.15 -13.68
CA PHE A 143 -10.67 11.24 -13.04
C PHE A 143 -11.81 11.68 -13.97
N VAL A 144 -13.04 11.70 -13.48
CA VAL A 144 -14.23 12.05 -14.24
C VAL A 144 -14.84 13.32 -13.66
N GLN A 145 -14.74 14.42 -14.41
CA GLN A 145 -15.37 15.70 -14.07
C GLN A 145 -16.77 15.82 -14.68
N GLY A 146 -16.97 15.17 -15.84
CA GLY A 146 -18.24 15.13 -16.55
C GLY A 146 -18.41 13.79 -17.29
N ASN A 147 -19.59 13.52 -17.78
CA ASN A 147 -19.87 12.24 -18.45
C ASN A 147 -19.01 11.98 -19.69
N GLU A 148 -18.51 13.04 -20.33
CA GLU A 148 -17.62 12.98 -21.49
C GLU A 148 -16.20 12.50 -21.15
N ASP A 149 -15.84 12.50 -19.88
CA ASP A 149 -14.48 12.09 -19.44
C ASP A 149 -14.35 10.58 -19.26
N ILE A 150 -15.44 9.83 -19.38
CA ILE A 150 -15.40 8.37 -19.19
C ILE A 150 -14.68 7.73 -20.37
N PRO A 151 -13.58 6.97 -20.14
CA PRO A 151 -12.83 6.34 -21.23
C PRO A 151 -13.72 5.38 -22.03
N PRO A 152 -13.74 5.50 -23.38
CA PRO A 152 -14.62 4.65 -24.20
C PRO A 152 -14.23 3.17 -24.23
N LYS A 153 -13.00 2.84 -23.86
CA LYS A 153 -12.48 1.46 -23.88
C LYS A 153 -12.14 0.91 -22.51
N LEU A 154 -12.75 1.45 -21.47
CA LEU A 154 -12.45 1.07 -20.09
C LEU A 154 -12.51 -0.45 -19.87
N SER A 155 -13.47 -1.15 -20.49
CA SER A 155 -13.62 -2.59 -20.35
C SER A 155 -12.52 -3.38 -21.07
N GLU A 156 -11.81 -2.78 -22.01
CA GLU A 156 -10.68 -3.42 -22.68
C GLU A 156 -9.38 -3.28 -21.85
N GLU A 157 -9.29 -2.18 -21.09
CA GLU A 157 -8.09 -1.86 -20.31
C GLU A 157 -8.13 -2.46 -18.90
N ILE A 158 -9.33 -2.51 -18.31
CA ILE A 158 -9.51 -3.02 -16.93
C ILE A 158 -10.45 -4.23 -16.98
N SER A 159 -9.92 -5.38 -16.63
CA SER A 159 -10.74 -6.59 -16.51
C SER A 159 -11.30 -6.73 -15.09
N GLY A 160 -12.54 -7.19 -14.98
CA GLY A 160 -13.15 -7.50 -13.68
C GLY A 160 -13.94 -6.35 -13.07
N HIS A 161 -13.83 -6.19 -11.77
CA HIS A 161 -14.60 -5.20 -11.02
C HIS A 161 -13.86 -3.88 -10.93
N ILE A 162 -14.59 -2.81 -11.14
CA ILE A 162 -14.12 -1.43 -11.11
C ILE A 162 -14.79 -0.73 -9.93
N MET A 163 -14.02 0.04 -9.20
CA MET A 163 -14.53 0.93 -8.16
C MET A 163 -14.80 2.30 -8.77
N ILE A 164 -16.01 2.83 -8.56
CA ILE A 164 -16.34 4.24 -8.78
C ILE A 164 -16.36 4.87 -7.39
N GLU A 165 -15.57 5.93 -7.19
CA GLU A 165 -15.37 6.54 -5.87
C GLU A 165 -15.53 8.06 -5.94
N ALA A 166 -16.30 8.64 -5.03
CA ALA A 166 -16.46 10.09 -4.94
C ALA A 166 -15.09 10.77 -4.78
N TYR A 167 -14.82 11.78 -5.61
CA TYR A 167 -13.53 12.50 -5.56
C TYR A 167 -13.45 13.36 -4.29
N VAL A 168 -12.33 13.26 -3.61
CA VAL A 168 -12.02 14.11 -2.44
C VAL A 168 -10.92 15.08 -2.86
N PRO A 169 -11.21 16.39 -2.96
CA PRO A 169 -10.19 17.38 -3.30
C PRO A 169 -9.24 17.63 -2.13
N GLY A 170 -8.20 18.43 -2.37
CA GLY A 170 -7.29 18.89 -1.34
C GLY A 170 -5.99 18.11 -1.28
N ARG A 171 -5.43 18.01 -0.08
CA ARG A 171 -4.07 17.49 0.14
C ARG A 171 -4.05 15.98 0.20
N GLU A 172 -2.93 15.40 -0.25
CA GLU A 172 -2.67 13.97 -0.17
C GLU A 172 -1.71 13.71 1.00
N LEU A 173 -2.16 12.93 1.96
CA LEU A 173 -1.42 12.67 3.20
C LEU A 173 -1.21 11.15 3.34
N THR A 174 -0.11 10.77 4.01
CA THR A 174 0.12 9.35 4.27
C THR A 174 0.75 9.15 5.64
N VAL A 175 0.43 8.01 6.25
CA VAL A 175 0.95 7.62 7.58
C VAL A 175 1.37 6.16 7.55
N THR A 176 2.58 5.91 8.00
CA THR A 176 3.11 4.56 8.21
C THR A 176 2.88 4.14 9.66
N VAL A 177 2.43 2.90 9.84
CA VAL A 177 2.35 2.22 11.13
C VAL A 177 3.42 1.13 11.15
N VAL A 178 4.20 1.07 12.23
CA VAL A 178 5.20 0.01 12.46
C VAL A 178 4.87 -0.65 13.80
N GLY A 179 4.57 -1.93 13.77
CA GLY A 179 4.08 -2.65 14.94
C GLY A 179 2.74 -2.07 15.41
N ASP A 180 2.73 -1.47 16.59
CA ASP A 180 1.54 -0.87 17.19
C ASP A 180 1.60 0.67 17.24
N ARG A 181 2.50 1.29 16.45
CA ARG A 181 2.77 2.73 16.50
C ARG A 181 2.71 3.40 15.13
N SER A 182 1.88 4.43 15.01
CA SER A 182 1.92 5.36 13.88
C SER A 182 3.19 6.22 13.98
N LEU A 183 3.91 6.40 12.88
CA LEU A 183 5.19 7.13 12.91
C LEU A 183 4.99 8.64 12.86
N THR A 184 4.60 9.15 11.71
CA THR A 184 4.34 10.58 11.50
C THR A 184 3.47 10.73 10.24
N VAL A 185 3.11 11.95 9.90
CA VAL A 185 2.33 12.25 8.68
C VAL A 185 3.28 12.83 7.64
N THR A 186 3.21 12.32 6.42
CA THR A 186 3.85 12.95 5.24
C THR A 186 2.77 13.62 4.38
N ASP A 187 3.03 14.84 3.94
CA ASP A 187 2.23 15.57 2.95
C ASP A 187 2.91 15.39 1.60
N ILE A 188 2.20 14.84 0.63
CA ILE A 188 2.71 14.56 -0.71
C ILE A 188 2.29 15.72 -1.61
N LEU A 189 3.27 16.51 -2.03
CA LEU A 189 3.06 17.68 -2.88
C LEU A 189 3.34 17.29 -4.32
N THR A 190 2.31 17.36 -5.17
CA THR A 190 2.42 17.12 -6.62
C THR A 190 1.88 18.34 -7.34
N ASP A 191 2.47 18.70 -8.47
CA ASP A 191 1.96 19.79 -9.31
C ASP A 191 0.68 19.37 -10.05
N ASP A 192 0.52 18.03 -10.23
CA ASP A 192 -0.63 17.40 -10.88
C ASP A 192 -1.10 16.18 -10.06
N TRP A 193 -1.81 15.26 -10.70
CA TRP A 193 -2.31 14.03 -10.10
C TRP A 193 -1.14 13.11 -9.68
N TYR A 194 -1.21 12.51 -8.48
CA TYR A 194 -0.19 11.61 -7.95
C TYR A 194 -0.33 10.22 -8.61
N ASP A 195 0.19 10.11 -9.83
CA ASP A 195 0.12 8.91 -10.65
C ASP A 195 1.38 8.03 -10.50
N TYR A 196 1.49 7.00 -11.33
CA TYR A 196 2.63 6.06 -11.32
C TYR A 196 3.96 6.79 -11.56
N ASP A 197 4.01 7.68 -12.53
CA ASP A 197 5.24 8.40 -12.87
C ASP A 197 5.66 9.34 -11.74
N SER A 198 4.71 10.01 -11.09
CA SER A 198 4.97 10.86 -9.92
C SER A 198 5.51 10.07 -8.72
N LYS A 199 5.17 8.78 -8.61
CA LYS A 199 5.62 7.91 -7.52
C LYS A 199 7.04 7.37 -7.68
N TYR A 200 7.47 7.12 -8.92
CA TYR A 200 8.69 6.35 -9.17
C TYR A 200 9.73 7.06 -10.04
N SER A 201 9.42 8.24 -10.62
CA SER A 201 10.38 9.03 -11.39
C SER A 201 11.16 10.00 -10.52
N ASP A 202 12.41 10.27 -10.87
CA ASP A 202 13.25 11.25 -10.17
C ASP A 202 12.59 12.64 -10.23
N GLY A 203 12.29 13.20 -9.05
CA GLY A 203 11.67 14.53 -8.93
C GLY A 203 10.16 14.54 -9.16
N GLY A 204 9.50 13.39 -9.17
CA GLY A 204 8.07 13.26 -9.44
C GLY A 204 7.14 13.80 -8.35
N SER A 205 7.58 13.79 -7.09
CA SER A 205 6.82 14.38 -5.98
C SER A 205 7.75 14.98 -4.93
N LYS A 206 7.24 15.93 -4.19
CA LYS A 206 7.94 16.52 -3.03
C LYS A 206 7.23 16.09 -1.76
N HIS A 207 7.99 15.73 -0.76
CA HIS A 207 7.45 15.30 0.52
C HIS A 207 7.75 16.32 1.60
N VAL A 208 6.77 16.59 2.45
CA VAL A 208 6.97 17.37 3.68
C VAL A 208 6.71 16.44 4.87
N VAL A 209 7.78 16.07 5.56
CA VAL A 209 7.72 15.14 6.71
C VAL A 209 8.48 15.74 7.90
N PRO A 210 7.85 15.95 9.07
CA PRO A 210 6.40 15.81 9.30
C PRO A 210 5.60 16.88 8.56
N ALA A 211 4.38 16.53 8.17
CA ALA A 211 3.44 17.41 7.47
C ALA A 211 3.06 18.61 8.34
N LYS A 212 2.94 19.78 7.71
CA LYS A 212 2.47 21.00 8.39
C LYS A 212 0.95 21.06 8.33
N LEU A 213 0.29 20.62 9.39
CA LEU A 213 -1.16 20.47 9.49
C LEU A 213 -1.68 21.08 10.80
N PRO A 214 -2.97 21.46 10.87
CA PRO A 214 -3.61 21.69 12.18
C PRO A 214 -3.46 20.45 13.06
N GLU A 215 -3.22 20.67 14.35
CA GLU A 215 -2.98 19.60 15.32
C GLU A 215 -4.08 18.53 15.28
N GLU A 216 -5.34 18.94 15.22
CA GLU A 216 -6.48 18.03 15.15
C GLU A 216 -6.38 17.07 13.94
N ILE A 217 -5.99 17.58 12.77
CA ILE A 217 -5.87 16.78 11.54
C ILE A 217 -4.69 15.82 11.66
N PHE A 218 -3.54 16.33 12.13
CA PHE A 218 -2.33 15.53 12.30
C PHE A 218 -2.60 14.32 13.23
N GLU A 219 -3.21 14.59 14.41
CA GLU A 219 -3.50 13.54 15.39
C GLU A 219 -4.52 12.52 14.86
N ASN A 220 -5.53 12.99 14.11
CA ASN A 220 -6.52 12.07 13.54
C ASN A 220 -5.93 11.25 12.39
N CYS A 221 -4.98 11.76 11.59
CA CYS A 221 -4.25 10.94 10.62
C CYS A 221 -3.56 9.76 11.32
N LEU A 222 -2.81 10.03 12.40
CA LEU A 222 -2.11 9.00 13.17
C LEU A 222 -3.08 7.97 13.75
N LYS A 223 -4.16 8.45 14.37
CA LYS A 223 -5.18 7.62 14.99
C LYS A 223 -5.91 6.74 13.97
N TYR A 224 -6.29 7.31 12.83
CA TYR A 224 -7.02 6.58 11.79
C TYR A 224 -6.13 5.53 11.12
N ALA A 225 -4.86 5.86 10.87
CA ALA A 225 -3.90 4.90 10.29
C ALA A 225 -3.69 3.71 11.22
N LEU A 226 -3.48 3.96 12.52
CA LEU A 226 -3.32 2.88 13.50
C LEU A 226 -4.59 2.03 13.57
N LYS A 227 -5.76 2.68 13.60
CA LYS A 227 -7.03 1.95 13.63
C LYS A 227 -7.26 1.13 12.36
N ALA A 228 -6.92 1.68 11.17
CA ALA A 228 -7.02 0.94 9.90
C ALA A 228 -6.12 -0.29 9.91
N HIS A 229 -4.86 -0.13 10.36
CA HIS A 229 -3.91 -1.22 10.56
C HIS A 229 -4.51 -2.34 11.43
N GLN A 230 -5.06 -1.97 12.59
CA GLN A 230 -5.63 -2.91 13.56
C GLN A 230 -6.89 -3.61 13.03
N VAL A 231 -7.77 -2.85 12.38
CA VAL A 231 -9.06 -3.35 11.87
C VAL A 231 -8.85 -4.36 10.74
N LEU A 232 -7.85 -4.12 9.88
CA LEU A 232 -7.47 -5.07 8.84
C LEU A 232 -6.74 -6.30 9.42
N GLY A 233 -6.18 -6.19 10.63
CA GLY A 233 -5.33 -7.22 11.23
C GLY A 233 -3.91 -7.21 10.69
N CYS A 234 -3.44 -6.05 10.26
CA CYS A 234 -2.08 -5.88 9.73
C CYS A 234 -1.02 -6.14 10.81
N ARG A 235 0.19 -6.50 10.38
CA ARG A 235 1.36 -6.74 11.27
C ARG A 235 2.62 -6.19 10.59
N GLY A 236 3.67 -6.01 11.38
CA GLY A 236 4.94 -5.49 10.92
C GLY A 236 4.82 -4.03 10.50
N ILE A 237 4.43 -3.78 9.28
CA ILE A 237 4.29 -2.42 8.73
C ILE A 237 3.06 -2.32 7.83
N SER A 238 2.43 -1.15 7.82
CA SER A 238 1.45 -0.77 6.81
C SER A 238 1.52 0.74 6.57
N ARG A 239 0.98 1.20 5.45
CA ARG A 239 0.89 2.63 5.13
C ARG A 239 -0.54 2.94 4.73
N THR A 240 -1.16 3.92 5.41
CA THR A 240 -2.52 4.37 5.11
C THR A 240 -2.45 5.71 4.40
N ASP A 241 -3.09 5.80 3.26
CA ASP A 241 -3.11 6.98 2.38
C ASP A 241 -4.46 7.70 2.52
N PHE A 242 -4.42 9.03 2.57
CA PHE A 242 -5.56 9.90 2.84
C PHE A 242 -5.67 11.02 1.80
N ARG A 243 -6.90 11.53 1.63
CA ARG A 243 -7.14 12.84 1.06
C ARG A 243 -7.76 13.72 2.13
N TRP A 244 -7.37 15.00 2.15
CA TRP A 244 -7.92 15.96 3.10
C TRP A 244 -8.44 17.20 2.40
N ASP A 245 -9.78 17.35 2.39
CA ASP A 245 -10.47 18.56 1.94
C ASP A 245 -10.46 19.57 3.08
N GLU A 246 -9.51 20.51 3.02
CA GLU A 246 -9.30 21.52 4.07
C GLU A 246 -10.56 22.34 4.36
N SER A 247 -11.43 22.55 3.36
CA SER A 247 -12.65 23.37 3.51
C SER A 247 -13.67 22.73 4.47
N LYS A 248 -13.53 21.41 4.72
CA LYS A 248 -14.47 20.64 5.59
C LYS A 248 -13.86 20.29 6.95
N GLY A 249 -12.66 20.82 7.27
CA GLY A 249 -11.99 20.49 8.53
C GLY A 249 -11.81 18.99 8.69
N LEU A 250 -12.08 18.45 9.89
CA LEU A 250 -11.91 17.02 10.17
C LEU A 250 -12.85 16.14 9.32
N ALA A 251 -14.04 16.61 8.99
CA ALA A 251 -14.97 15.84 8.15
C ALA A 251 -14.45 15.64 6.71
N GLY A 252 -13.46 16.45 6.31
CA GLY A 252 -12.79 16.33 5.02
C GLY A 252 -11.63 15.33 4.98
N LEU A 253 -11.24 14.75 6.12
CA LEU A 253 -10.14 13.79 6.20
C LEU A 253 -10.67 12.38 5.89
N ILE A 254 -10.27 11.82 4.75
CA ILE A 254 -10.84 10.58 4.19
C ILE A 254 -9.71 9.59 3.88
N ILE A 255 -9.87 8.34 4.33
CA ILE A 255 -8.95 7.25 4.00
C ILE A 255 -9.21 6.78 2.56
N LEU A 256 -8.17 6.70 1.76
CA LEU A 256 -8.20 6.13 0.41
C LEU A 256 -8.00 4.62 0.45
N GLU A 257 -6.89 4.18 1.06
CA GLU A 257 -6.50 2.76 1.13
C GLU A 257 -5.45 2.54 2.22
N THR A 258 -5.17 1.29 2.52
CA THR A 258 -4.05 0.88 3.38
C THR A 258 -3.22 -0.16 2.64
N ASN A 259 -1.93 0.09 2.51
CA ASN A 259 -0.96 -0.80 1.84
C ASN A 259 -0.28 -1.66 2.90
N THR A 260 -0.34 -2.98 2.75
CA THR A 260 0.30 -3.93 3.67
C THR A 260 1.75 -4.22 3.30
N GLN A 261 2.18 -3.77 2.12
CA GLN A 261 3.53 -4.00 1.59
C GLN A 261 4.06 -2.68 1.01
N PRO A 262 4.19 -1.62 1.83
CA PRO A 262 4.62 -0.32 1.30
C PRO A 262 6.04 -0.39 0.72
N GLY A 263 6.35 0.51 -0.21
CA GLY A 263 7.69 0.61 -0.80
C GLY A 263 8.77 0.75 0.28
N MET A 264 9.87 0.05 0.10
CA MET A 264 10.96 -0.05 1.08
C MET A 264 12.32 0.28 0.44
N THR A 265 12.35 1.28 -0.45
CA THR A 265 13.64 1.90 -0.82
C THR A 265 13.92 3.05 0.15
N PRO A 266 15.18 3.48 0.30
CA PRO A 266 15.49 4.59 1.22
C PRO A 266 14.74 5.89 0.96
N THR A 267 14.28 6.10 -0.27
CA THR A 267 13.49 7.29 -0.67
C THR A 267 11.98 7.04 -0.67
N SER A 268 11.54 5.85 -0.26
CA SER A 268 10.11 5.54 -0.15
C SER A 268 9.50 6.21 1.09
N LEU A 269 8.20 6.47 1.03
CA LEU A 269 7.44 7.19 2.08
C LEU A 269 7.59 6.56 3.48
N SER A 270 7.55 5.23 3.58
CA SER A 270 7.62 4.56 4.89
C SER A 270 9.02 4.63 5.52
N PRO A 271 10.12 4.33 4.81
CA PRO A 271 11.46 4.60 5.32
C PRO A 271 11.74 6.07 5.65
N GLU A 272 11.20 7.00 4.83
CA GLU A 272 11.34 8.43 5.09
C GLU A 272 10.68 8.82 6.43
N GLN A 273 9.47 8.33 6.69
CA GLN A 273 8.78 8.55 7.96
C GLN A 273 9.52 7.91 9.14
N ALA A 274 10.05 6.70 8.94
CA ALA A 274 10.87 6.02 9.96
C ALA A 274 12.09 6.88 10.32
N ALA A 275 12.81 7.38 9.31
CA ALA A 275 13.98 8.25 9.50
C ALA A 275 13.58 9.55 10.25
N ALA A 276 12.45 10.14 9.93
CA ALA A 276 11.96 11.36 10.57
C ALA A 276 11.69 11.18 12.08
N VAL A 277 11.41 9.95 12.53
CA VAL A 277 11.23 9.64 13.96
C VAL A 277 12.44 8.94 14.57
N GLY A 278 13.59 8.96 13.89
CA GLY A 278 14.86 8.46 14.40
C GLY A 278 15.12 6.97 14.19
N MET A 279 14.33 6.28 13.36
CA MET A 279 14.55 4.87 13.04
C MET A 279 15.25 4.77 11.67
N SER A 280 16.50 4.32 11.65
CA SER A 280 17.25 4.17 10.39
C SER A 280 16.66 3.06 9.53
N PHE A 281 16.93 3.09 8.22
CA PHE A 281 16.43 2.07 7.29
C PHE A 281 16.89 0.65 7.67
N PRO A 282 18.17 0.41 8.03
CA PRO A 282 18.55 -0.92 8.52
C PRO A 282 17.81 -1.33 9.81
N ALA A 283 17.54 -0.39 10.72
CA ALA A 283 16.79 -0.69 11.94
C ALA A 283 15.33 -1.05 11.64
N LEU A 284 14.70 -0.38 10.64
CA LEU A 284 13.35 -0.72 10.19
C LEU A 284 13.32 -2.13 9.58
N CYS A 285 14.28 -2.45 8.69
CA CYS A 285 14.38 -3.78 8.09
C CYS A 285 14.60 -4.85 9.16
N GLN A 286 15.47 -4.58 10.14
CA GLN A 286 15.71 -5.48 11.26
C GLN A 286 14.45 -5.71 12.08
N PHE A 287 13.71 -4.65 12.43
CA PHE A 287 12.45 -4.76 13.17
C PHE A 287 11.48 -5.71 12.45
N LEU A 288 11.33 -5.55 11.13
CA LEU A 288 10.40 -6.37 10.34
C LEU A 288 10.82 -7.86 10.39
N VAL A 289 12.12 -8.14 10.32
CA VAL A 289 12.63 -9.53 10.41
C VAL A 289 12.41 -10.11 11.81
N GLU A 290 12.61 -9.31 12.84
CA GLU A 290 12.43 -9.74 14.25
C GLU A 290 10.95 -9.94 14.60
N ASP A 291 10.03 -9.22 13.92
CA ASP A 291 8.58 -9.37 14.06
C ASP A 291 8.05 -10.60 13.29
N ALA A 292 8.84 -11.16 12.38
CA ALA A 292 8.40 -12.22 11.45
C ALA A 292 7.90 -13.48 12.19
N SER A 293 6.82 -14.06 11.69
CA SER A 293 6.25 -15.30 12.25
C SER A 293 5.34 -15.97 11.22
N CYS A 294 4.93 -17.19 11.50
CA CYS A 294 3.79 -17.85 10.83
C CYS A 294 2.51 -17.58 11.62
N ASN A 295 1.40 -18.01 11.10
CA ASN A 295 0.05 -17.83 11.71
C ASN A 295 -0.31 -16.33 11.83
N ARG A 296 0.01 -15.57 10.80
CA ARG A 296 -0.28 -14.14 10.71
C ARG A 296 -1.69 -13.83 10.23
#